data_9fb8d00ae57f2cc82ab125f6c653c6eb
#
_entry.id   9fb8d00ae57f2cc82ab125f6c653c6eb
#
_cell.length_a   1.000
_cell.length_b   1.000
_cell.length_c   1.000
_cell.angle_alpha   90.00
_cell.angle_beta   90.00
_cell.angle_gamma   90.00
#
_symmetry.space_group_name_H-M   'P 1'
#
loop_
_entity.id
_entity.type
_entity.pdbx_description
1 polymer ?
#
loop_
_entity_poly.entity_id
_entity_poly.type
_entity_poly.pdbx_seq_one_letter_code
_entity_poly.pdbx_strand_id
1 'polypeptide(L)'
;MKKDMSEFRYKQVLVIRSVLKMSKGKIAAQAGHAAVSASEEARKKHRAWWKAWMEEGQCKVAVKVKSEKELLELEKQAKKLALPCALITDRGLTEVPPGTITCLGIGPAPTEKIDRVTGALQLL
;
A
#
# COMPACT_ATOMS: atom_id res chain seq x y z
N MET A 1 15.28 5.69 22.47
CA MET A 1 13.85 5.38 22.73
C MET A 1 13.21 4.87 21.44
N LYS A 2 12.50 3.77 21.55
CA LYS A 2 11.84 3.18 20.38
C LYS A 2 10.61 4.01 19.99
N LYS A 3 10.49 4.40 18.72
CA LYS A 3 9.36 5.16 18.23
C LYS A 3 8.14 4.27 18.02
N ASP A 4 7.01 4.67 18.58
CA ASP A 4 5.73 3.98 18.40
C ASP A 4 5.16 4.32 17.03
N MET A 5 4.41 3.39 16.43
CA MET A 5 3.72 3.62 15.15
C MET A 5 2.74 4.78 15.22
N SER A 6 2.12 5.02 16.38
CA SER A 6 1.19 6.15 16.58
C SER A 6 1.89 7.50 16.50
N GLU A 7 3.21 7.54 16.62
CA GLU A 7 3.98 8.78 16.49
C GLU A 7 4.19 9.22 15.05
N PHE A 8 3.95 8.34 14.09
CA PHE A 8 4.08 8.69 12.68
C PHE A 8 2.83 9.44 12.22
N ARG A 9 3.04 10.64 11.71
CA ARG A 9 1.95 11.50 11.22
C ARG A 9 1.50 11.09 9.82
N TYR A 10 2.40 10.45 9.08
CA TYR A 10 2.16 10.01 7.70
C TYR A 10 2.60 8.55 7.58
N LYS A 11 1.85 7.79 6.80
CA LYS A 11 2.25 6.41 6.52
C LYS A 11 1.79 5.97 5.14
N GLN A 12 2.38 4.88 4.70
CA GLN A 12 1.97 4.15 3.50
C GLN A 12 1.57 2.75 3.91
N VAL A 13 0.50 2.23 3.33
CA VAL A 13 0.05 0.87 3.58
C VAL A 13 0.14 0.06 2.30
N LEU A 14 0.68 -1.16 2.43
CA LEU A 14 0.83 -2.10 1.33
C LEU A 14 -0.12 -3.26 1.61
N VAL A 15 -1.14 -3.42 0.77
CA VAL A 15 -2.18 -4.43 0.93
C VAL A 15 -1.89 -5.60 0.00
N ILE A 16 -1.65 -6.79 0.55
CA ILE A 16 -1.24 -7.97 -0.19
C ILE A 16 -2.38 -9.00 -0.27
N ARG A 17 -2.59 -9.60 -1.46
CA ARG A 17 -3.53 -10.73 -1.60
C ARG A 17 -2.86 -12.01 -1.11
N SER A 18 -3.11 -12.35 0.14
CA SER A 18 -2.42 -13.47 0.80
C SER A 18 -2.74 -14.84 0.23
N VAL A 19 -3.93 -15.00 -0.39
CA VAL A 19 -4.34 -16.31 -0.93
C VAL A 19 -3.58 -16.75 -2.18
N LEU A 20 -2.85 -15.83 -2.82
CA LEU A 20 -2.07 -16.16 -4.01
C LEU A 20 -0.87 -17.06 -3.73
N LYS A 21 -0.52 -17.24 -2.46
CA LYS A 21 0.60 -18.09 -2.02
C LYS A 21 1.93 -17.77 -2.72
N MET A 22 2.16 -16.49 -2.92
CA MET A 22 3.43 -16.04 -3.49
C MET A 22 4.58 -16.28 -2.52
N SER A 23 5.77 -16.57 -3.06
CA SER A 23 6.98 -16.70 -2.25
C SER A 23 7.31 -15.39 -1.56
N LYS A 24 8.15 -15.44 -0.54
CA LYS A 24 8.60 -14.23 0.19
C LYS A 24 9.26 -13.23 -0.76
N GLY A 25 10.07 -13.72 -1.69
CA GLY A 25 10.72 -12.85 -2.68
C GLY A 25 9.72 -12.17 -3.60
N LYS A 26 8.70 -12.91 -4.06
CA LYS A 26 7.65 -12.36 -4.91
C LYS A 26 6.83 -11.30 -4.16
N ILE A 27 6.46 -11.59 -2.91
CA ILE A 27 5.74 -10.64 -2.06
C ILE A 27 6.57 -9.36 -1.89
N ALA A 28 7.85 -9.50 -1.58
CA ALA A 28 8.73 -8.34 -1.39
C ALA A 28 8.82 -7.48 -2.65
N ALA A 29 8.96 -8.11 -3.82
CA ALA A 29 9.03 -7.39 -5.09
C ALA A 29 7.73 -6.67 -5.41
N GLN A 30 6.58 -7.34 -5.23
CA GLN A 30 5.28 -6.72 -5.49
C GLN A 30 4.99 -5.59 -4.50
N ALA A 31 5.33 -5.76 -3.23
CA ALA A 31 5.21 -4.70 -2.22
C ALA A 31 6.09 -3.50 -2.60
N GLY A 32 7.31 -3.77 -3.09
CA GLY A 32 8.20 -2.72 -3.58
C GLY A 32 7.60 -1.92 -4.73
N HIS A 33 7.00 -2.61 -5.70
CA HIS A 33 6.31 -1.94 -6.82
C HIS A 33 5.17 -1.05 -6.31
N ALA A 34 4.36 -1.56 -5.39
CA ALA A 34 3.25 -0.80 -4.81
C ALA A 34 3.75 0.43 -4.06
N ALA A 35 4.82 0.27 -3.27
CA ALA A 35 5.41 1.35 -2.50
C ALA A 35 5.92 2.47 -3.41
N VAL A 36 6.66 2.14 -4.45
CA VAL A 36 7.22 3.13 -5.38
C VAL A 36 6.11 3.82 -6.16
N SER A 37 5.16 3.06 -6.72
CA SER A 37 4.10 3.64 -7.55
C SER A 37 3.17 4.55 -6.75
N ALA A 38 2.76 4.15 -5.54
CA ALA A 38 1.92 4.98 -4.69
C ALA A 38 2.66 6.23 -4.21
N SER A 39 3.95 6.07 -3.87
CA SER A 39 4.80 7.19 -3.46
C SER A 39 4.92 8.22 -4.58
N GLU A 40 5.07 7.78 -5.83
CA GLU A 40 5.15 8.67 -6.99
C GLU A 40 3.84 9.45 -7.18
N GLU A 41 2.69 8.79 -7.00
CA GLU A 41 1.40 9.45 -7.04
C GLU A 41 1.31 10.54 -5.97
N ALA A 42 1.75 10.24 -4.75
CA ALA A 42 1.76 11.22 -3.66
C ALA A 42 2.69 12.39 -3.98
N ARG A 43 3.87 12.11 -4.52
CA ARG A 43 4.83 13.16 -4.89
C ARG A 43 4.23 14.15 -5.90
N LYS A 44 3.45 13.64 -6.85
CA LYS A 44 2.81 14.47 -7.88
C LYS A 44 1.60 15.24 -7.37
N LYS A 45 0.76 14.61 -6.56
CA LYS A 45 -0.56 15.16 -6.19
C LYS A 45 -0.63 15.73 -4.78
N HIS A 46 0.22 15.27 -3.87
CA HIS A 46 0.23 15.66 -2.46
C HIS A 46 1.67 15.78 -1.97
N ARG A 47 2.42 16.68 -2.59
CA ARG A 47 3.86 16.78 -2.34
C ARG A 47 4.23 17.03 -0.87
N ALA A 48 3.42 17.81 -0.16
CA ALA A 48 3.66 18.07 1.25
C ALA A 48 3.57 16.79 2.09
N TRP A 49 2.61 15.91 1.78
CA TRP A 49 2.49 14.62 2.45
C TRP A 49 3.70 13.74 2.15
N TRP A 50 4.07 13.66 0.88
CA TRP A 50 5.22 12.87 0.43
C TRP A 50 6.50 13.33 1.10
N LYS A 51 6.75 14.64 1.13
CA LYS A 51 7.95 15.20 1.72
C LYS A 51 8.03 14.93 3.23
N ALA A 52 6.92 15.15 3.94
CA ALA A 52 6.86 14.89 5.38
C ALA A 52 7.08 13.42 5.70
N TRP A 53 6.47 12.53 4.92
CA TRP A 53 6.63 11.09 5.09
C TRP A 53 8.09 10.66 4.85
N MET A 54 8.73 11.18 3.83
CA MET A 54 10.14 10.90 3.56
C MET A 54 11.01 11.34 4.73
N GLU A 55 10.77 12.53 5.26
CA GLU A 55 11.52 13.08 6.38
C GLU A 55 11.31 12.31 7.68
N GLU A 56 10.11 11.77 7.89
CA GLU A 56 9.80 10.97 9.08
C GLU A 56 10.36 9.55 9.05
N GLY A 57 10.92 9.12 7.92
CA GLY A 57 11.52 7.79 7.81
C GLY A 57 10.73 6.79 6.97
N GLN A 58 9.74 7.26 6.20
CA GLN A 58 9.03 6.43 5.24
C GLN A 58 8.25 5.26 5.89
N CYS A 59 7.49 5.55 6.93
CA CYS A 59 6.70 4.53 7.63
C CYS A 59 5.82 3.73 6.66
N LYS A 60 5.93 2.40 6.70
CA LYS A 60 5.16 1.47 5.89
C LYS A 60 4.56 0.39 6.77
N VAL A 61 3.34 -0.01 6.45
CA VAL A 61 2.68 -1.13 7.13
C VAL A 61 2.16 -2.08 6.06
N ALA A 62 2.49 -3.36 6.19
CA ALA A 62 1.99 -4.38 5.27
C ALA A 62 0.81 -5.11 5.92
N VAL A 63 -0.30 -5.14 5.21
CA VAL A 63 -1.54 -5.79 5.64
C VAL A 63 -1.99 -6.77 4.56
N LYS A 64 -3.02 -7.57 4.85
CA LYS A 64 -3.48 -8.58 3.90
C LYS A 64 -4.97 -8.57 3.71
N VAL A 65 -5.37 -9.01 2.51
CA VAL A 65 -6.76 -9.33 2.17
C VAL A 65 -6.76 -10.67 1.45
N LYS A 66 -7.94 -11.28 1.30
CA LYS A 66 -8.07 -12.60 0.70
C LYS A 66 -8.39 -12.57 -0.80
N SER A 67 -9.03 -11.52 -1.30
CA SER A 67 -9.56 -11.54 -2.66
C SER A 67 -9.21 -10.31 -3.48
N GLU A 68 -9.30 -10.45 -4.80
CA GLU A 68 -9.19 -9.35 -5.74
C GLU A 68 -10.29 -8.31 -5.48
N LYS A 69 -11.51 -8.80 -5.21
CA LYS A 69 -12.64 -7.93 -4.93
C LYS A 69 -12.36 -6.99 -3.75
N GLU A 70 -11.75 -7.52 -2.70
CA GLU A 70 -11.38 -6.70 -1.54
C GLU A 70 -10.35 -5.63 -1.92
N LEU A 71 -9.34 -5.97 -2.73
CA LEU A 71 -8.36 -4.99 -3.22
C LEU A 71 -9.03 -3.87 -4.01
N LEU A 72 -9.93 -4.23 -4.93
CA LEU A 72 -10.62 -3.25 -5.76
C LEU A 72 -11.53 -2.34 -4.94
N GLU A 73 -12.17 -2.88 -3.91
CA GLU A 73 -13.01 -2.09 -3.01
C GLU A 73 -12.17 -1.09 -2.20
N LEU A 74 -11.01 -1.53 -1.72
CA LEU A 74 -10.09 -0.64 -0.99
C LEU A 74 -9.55 0.47 -1.90
N GLU A 75 -9.24 0.14 -3.15
CA GLU A 75 -8.81 1.15 -4.13
C GLU A 75 -9.90 2.19 -4.32
N LYS A 76 -11.14 1.75 -4.47
CA LYS A 76 -12.29 2.64 -4.62
C LYS A 76 -12.44 3.57 -3.43
N GLN A 77 -12.32 3.03 -2.22
CA GLN A 77 -12.40 3.83 -1.00
C GLN A 77 -11.27 4.85 -0.91
N ALA A 78 -10.04 4.43 -1.25
CA ALA A 78 -8.88 5.33 -1.24
C ALA A 78 -9.09 6.49 -2.21
N LYS A 79 -9.54 6.21 -3.43
CA LYS A 79 -9.82 7.24 -4.43
C LYS A 79 -10.92 8.19 -4.00
N LYS A 80 -11.95 7.68 -3.34
CA LYS A 80 -13.04 8.48 -2.82
C LYS A 80 -12.56 9.49 -1.78
N LEU A 81 -11.53 9.15 -1.01
CA LEU A 81 -10.92 10.03 -0.03
C LEU A 81 -9.75 10.84 -0.62
N ALA A 82 -9.55 10.79 -1.92
CA ALA A 82 -8.45 11.44 -2.63
C ALA A 82 -7.06 11.05 -2.11
N LEU A 83 -6.92 9.80 -1.66
CA LEU A 83 -5.64 9.27 -1.22
C LEU A 83 -4.83 8.78 -2.42
N PRO A 84 -3.51 9.05 -2.45
CA PRO A 84 -2.67 8.48 -3.50
C PRO A 84 -2.65 6.97 -3.36
N CYS A 85 -2.82 6.26 -4.47
CA CYS A 85 -2.81 4.80 -4.44
C CYS A 85 -2.37 4.23 -5.78
N ALA A 86 -1.93 2.97 -5.77
CA ALA A 86 -1.51 2.26 -6.98
C ALA A 86 -1.83 0.78 -6.86
N LEU A 87 -2.59 0.27 -7.82
CA LEU A 87 -2.90 -1.14 -7.92
C LEU A 87 -1.83 -1.81 -8.77
N ILE A 88 -1.31 -2.94 -8.31
CA ILE A 88 -0.21 -3.63 -8.99
C ILE A 88 -0.71 -4.90 -9.66
N THR A 89 -0.42 -5.00 -10.96
CA THR A 89 -0.76 -6.16 -11.78
C THR A 89 0.53 -6.88 -12.16
N ASP A 90 0.55 -8.20 -12.01
CA ASP A 90 1.70 -9.00 -12.40
C ASP A 90 1.78 -9.12 -13.92
N ARG A 91 3.00 -9.05 -14.47
CA ARG A 91 3.20 -9.15 -15.92
C ARG A 91 3.23 -10.59 -16.43
N GLY A 92 3.22 -11.59 -15.53
CA GLY A 92 3.09 -12.98 -15.90
C GLY A 92 4.37 -13.72 -16.20
N LEU A 93 5.51 -13.18 -15.81
CA LEU A 93 6.80 -13.88 -15.95
C LEU A 93 7.23 -14.47 -14.59
N THR A 94 6.24 -14.82 -13.76
CA THR A 94 6.49 -15.20 -12.37
C THR A 94 5.54 -16.30 -11.89
N GLU A 95 5.32 -16.36 -10.59
CA GLU A 95 4.55 -17.40 -9.89
C GLU A 95 3.03 -17.35 -10.09
N VAL A 96 2.50 -16.24 -10.61
CA VAL A 96 1.06 -16.06 -10.82
C VAL A 96 0.76 -15.78 -12.29
N PRO A 97 -0.48 -16.07 -12.76
CA PRO A 97 -0.85 -15.83 -14.16
C PRO A 97 -0.73 -14.35 -14.57
N PRO A 98 -0.48 -14.10 -15.87
CA PRO A 98 -0.46 -12.74 -16.40
C PRO A 98 -1.74 -11.97 -16.07
N GLY A 99 -1.59 -10.71 -15.68
CA GLY A 99 -2.74 -9.86 -15.37
C GLY A 99 -3.30 -10.04 -13.97
N THR A 100 -2.71 -10.91 -13.16
CA THR A 100 -3.14 -11.09 -11.77
C THR A 100 -2.89 -9.82 -10.97
N ILE A 101 -3.93 -9.32 -10.31
CA ILE A 101 -3.79 -8.19 -9.38
C ILE A 101 -3.28 -8.75 -8.07
N THR A 102 -2.10 -8.28 -7.64
CA THR A 102 -1.38 -8.85 -6.50
C THR A 102 -1.42 -8.02 -5.24
N CYS A 103 -1.39 -6.71 -5.36
CA CYS A 103 -1.36 -5.82 -4.22
C CYS A 103 -1.79 -4.40 -4.56
N LEU A 104 -1.99 -3.60 -3.52
CA LEU A 104 -2.39 -2.21 -3.61
C LEU A 104 -1.53 -1.39 -2.64
N GLY A 105 -0.90 -0.32 -3.13
CA GLY A 105 -0.24 0.65 -2.28
C GLY A 105 -1.16 1.84 -2.03
N ILE A 106 -1.24 2.31 -0.80
CA ILE A 106 -2.02 3.49 -0.42
C ILE A 106 -1.14 4.41 0.40
N GLY A 107 -1.04 5.66 0.00
CA GLY A 107 -0.19 6.63 0.65
C GLY A 107 1.16 6.82 -0.02
N PRO A 108 2.00 7.73 0.55
CA PRO A 108 1.85 8.33 1.88
C PRO A 108 0.71 9.35 1.96
N ALA A 109 0.11 9.38 3.13
CA ALA A 109 -0.95 10.31 3.48
C ALA A 109 -1.03 10.40 5.01
N PRO A 110 -1.79 11.35 5.56
CA PRO A 110 -1.99 11.40 7.00
C PRO A 110 -2.50 10.08 7.54
N THR A 111 -1.88 9.59 8.60
CA THR A 111 -2.16 8.29 9.18
C THR A 111 -3.65 8.06 9.46
N GLU A 112 -4.33 9.06 10.03
CA GLU A 112 -5.76 8.92 10.34
C GLU A 112 -6.64 8.75 9.09
N LYS A 113 -6.27 9.37 7.97
CA LYS A 113 -7.01 9.21 6.71
C LYS A 113 -6.83 7.81 6.14
N ILE A 114 -5.60 7.30 6.18
CA ILE A 114 -5.31 5.95 5.72
C ILE A 114 -6.03 4.92 6.59
N ASP A 115 -6.08 5.14 7.90
CA ASP A 115 -6.75 4.21 8.82
C ASP A 115 -8.24 4.06 8.54
N ARG A 116 -8.89 5.06 7.95
CA ARG A 116 -10.29 4.94 7.54
C ARG A 116 -10.47 3.85 6.48
N VAL A 117 -9.45 3.58 5.68
CA VAL A 117 -9.51 2.58 4.63
C VAL A 117 -8.97 1.23 5.10
N THR A 118 -7.82 1.23 5.77
CA THR A 118 -7.09 -0.01 6.07
C THR A 118 -6.92 -0.32 7.56
N GLY A 119 -7.42 0.53 8.45
CA GLY A 119 -7.17 0.39 9.88
C GLY A 119 -7.67 -0.91 10.51
N ALA A 120 -8.67 -1.56 9.91
CA ALA A 120 -9.24 -2.80 10.44
C ALA A 120 -8.60 -4.06 9.83
N LEU A 121 -7.68 -3.93 8.87
CA LEU A 121 -7.08 -5.08 8.22
C LEU A 121 -5.99 -5.72 9.08
N GLN A 122 -5.85 -7.03 8.93
CA GLN A 122 -4.82 -7.80 9.64
C GLN A 122 -3.44 -7.55 9.04
N LEU A 123 -2.42 -7.54 9.89
CA LEU A 123 -1.04 -7.47 9.43
C LEU A 123 -0.69 -8.72 8.61
N LEU A 124 0.15 -8.52 7.61
CA LEU A 124 0.59 -9.60 6.73
C LEU A 124 1.38 -10.66 7.49
#